data_854330f4cfbe72efc2bebe3cd8d28352
#
_entry.id   854330f4cfbe72efc2bebe3cd8d28352
#
_cell.length_a   1.000
_cell.length_b   1.000
_cell.length_c   1.000
_cell.angle_alpha   90.00
_cell.angle_beta   90.00
_cell.angle_gamma   90.00
#
_symmetry.space_group_name_H-M   'P 1'
#
loop_
_entity.id
_entity.type
_entity.pdbx_description
1 polymer ?
#
loop_
_entity_poly.entity_id
_entity_poly.type
_entity_poly.pdbx_seq_one_letter_code
_entity_poly.pdbx_strand_id
1 'polypeptide(L)'
;EWIVSVSMLTEGWDVKNVTTIVGLRPYAADSKILPEQTLGRGLRRMFFGREDVEEYVSVIGTPAFMDFVESIKDEGVILEKREMTFGSKPISPMVIEVDSQNTKKDLENLDIQLPVLAPRIQREYKNLSELNVPCFDIKKLKIKGFSEKEKKEIIFRDVVKDEEHHRLTLDSNTQPDYERVVGFFAQTVMRDLRLFGCYDILFGKMKEFVVKYLFEKQVDLSDLNILRNLSEIETTKTIREVFKKEINDLTVEDKGDTEIKNYISVGQSKPFVVNDKNYLIPKKSIFNKIVGDSDFELQLASFLEQCDDIISFAKNYGNVSGNFQFKIDYKNVEGGISYYYPDFIVKKDEKTVYIIETKGREDLNDLQKIKRLEQWCEDASSRQKKFTYKMLYVKQEEWEKYKIKDFEELIKVFEN
;
A
#
# COMPACT_ATOMS: atom_id res chain seq x y z
N GLU A 1 -2.11 7.67 -8.77
CA GLU A 1 -1.41 6.93 -9.85
C GLU A 1 -1.17 7.87 -11.02
N TRP A 2 0.01 7.79 -11.67
CA TRP A 2 0.36 8.59 -12.83
C TRP A 2 0.49 7.67 -14.04
N ILE A 3 -0.18 8.01 -15.13
CA ILE A 3 -0.04 7.31 -16.40
C ILE A 3 0.63 8.26 -17.37
N VAL A 4 1.83 7.92 -17.83
CA VAL A 4 2.56 8.68 -18.86
C VAL A 4 2.47 7.91 -20.16
N SER A 5 1.93 8.55 -21.19
CA SER A 5 1.75 7.92 -22.50
C SER A 5 2.27 8.79 -23.64
N VAL A 6 2.86 8.12 -24.63
CA VAL A 6 3.23 8.71 -25.92
C VAL A 6 2.49 7.94 -26.99
N SER A 7 1.37 8.47 -27.47
CA SER A 7 0.53 7.91 -28.56
C SER A 7 -0.21 6.59 -28.23
N MET A 8 -0.06 5.99 -27.04
CA MET A 8 -0.72 4.71 -26.68
C MET A 8 -2.17 4.86 -26.19
N LEU A 9 -2.65 6.07 -25.95
CA LEU A 9 -4.03 6.29 -25.49
C LEU A 9 -5.06 6.32 -26.62
N THR A 10 -4.65 5.99 -27.84
CA THR A 10 -5.51 6.03 -29.02
C THR A 10 -6.42 4.82 -29.15
N GLU A 11 -6.02 3.63 -28.64
CA GLU A 11 -6.81 2.40 -28.72
C GLU A 11 -6.82 1.62 -27.42
N GLY A 12 -8.00 1.10 -27.03
CA GLY A 12 -8.15 0.14 -25.94
C GLY A 12 -8.06 0.67 -24.50
N TRP A 13 -7.81 1.96 -24.30
CA TRP A 13 -7.77 2.56 -22.95
C TRP A 13 -9.15 3.09 -22.57
N ASP A 14 -9.72 2.55 -21.51
CA ASP A 14 -11.03 2.95 -20.97
C ASP A 14 -10.95 3.13 -19.46
N VAL A 15 -10.72 4.36 -19.02
CA VAL A 15 -10.61 4.75 -17.61
C VAL A 15 -11.64 5.84 -17.33
N LYS A 16 -12.42 5.68 -16.23
CA LYS A 16 -13.51 6.59 -15.87
C LYS A 16 -13.16 7.52 -14.71
N ASN A 17 -12.01 7.35 -14.07
CA ASN A 17 -11.59 8.10 -12.89
C ASN A 17 -10.41 9.04 -13.14
N VAL A 18 -10.36 9.64 -14.33
CA VAL A 18 -9.36 10.66 -14.65
C VAL A 18 -9.73 11.96 -13.95
N THR A 19 -8.88 12.44 -13.08
CA THR A 19 -9.06 13.71 -12.36
C THR A 19 -8.22 14.85 -12.96
N THR A 20 -7.14 14.50 -13.67
CA THR A 20 -6.23 15.50 -14.24
C THR A 20 -5.62 14.99 -15.53
N ILE A 21 -5.62 15.83 -16.55
CA ILE A 21 -4.96 15.59 -17.84
C ILE A 21 -3.87 16.63 -18.01
N VAL A 22 -2.63 16.19 -18.31
CA VAL A 22 -1.50 17.10 -18.56
C VAL A 22 -0.97 16.89 -19.96
N GLY A 23 -1.18 17.87 -20.84
CA GLY A 23 -0.68 17.90 -22.21
C GLY A 23 0.76 18.43 -22.27
N LEU A 24 1.75 17.53 -22.27
CA LEU A 24 3.19 17.89 -22.25
C LEU A 24 3.79 18.13 -23.65
N ARG A 25 3.11 17.69 -24.72
CA ARG A 25 3.61 17.90 -26.09
C ARG A 25 3.08 19.20 -26.72
N PRO A 26 3.90 19.91 -27.45
CA PRO A 26 3.37 20.87 -28.40
C PRO A 26 2.64 20.10 -29.51
N TYR A 27 1.32 20.21 -29.54
CA TYR A 27 0.55 19.68 -30.67
C TYR A 27 0.77 20.60 -31.87
N ALA A 28 1.31 20.02 -32.95
CA ALA A 28 1.36 20.73 -34.21
C ALA A 28 -0.08 21.01 -34.71
N ALA A 29 -0.35 22.19 -35.18
CA ALA A 29 -1.68 22.72 -35.47
C ALA A 29 -2.53 21.87 -36.44
N ASP A 30 -1.94 20.89 -37.12
CA ASP A 30 -2.59 20.12 -38.19
C ASP A 30 -3.19 18.77 -37.74
N SER A 31 -3.00 18.31 -36.51
CA SER A 31 -3.57 17.02 -36.03
C SER A 31 -4.41 17.19 -34.77
N LYS A 32 -5.70 17.43 -34.95
CA LYS A 32 -6.68 17.50 -33.82
C LYS A 32 -7.08 16.15 -33.28
N ILE A 33 -6.81 15.04 -33.94
CA ILE A 33 -7.31 13.69 -33.63
C ILE A 33 -6.77 13.17 -32.29
N LEU A 34 -5.49 13.35 -31.98
CA LEU A 34 -4.88 12.84 -30.74
C LEU A 34 -5.34 13.58 -29.49
N PRO A 35 -5.41 14.92 -29.46
CA PRO A 35 -5.96 15.67 -28.33
C PRO A 35 -7.43 15.34 -28.05
N GLU A 36 -8.24 15.22 -29.11
CA GLU A 36 -9.67 14.91 -29.05
C GLU A 36 -9.92 13.52 -28.41
N GLN A 37 -9.18 12.51 -28.83
CA GLN A 37 -9.30 11.17 -28.30
C GLN A 37 -8.86 11.10 -26.83
N THR A 38 -7.81 11.78 -26.43
CA THR A 38 -7.30 11.82 -25.06
C THR A 38 -8.29 12.54 -24.14
N LEU A 39 -8.81 13.68 -24.56
CA LEU A 39 -9.81 14.43 -23.81
C LEU A 39 -11.14 13.68 -23.74
N GLY A 40 -11.64 13.14 -24.84
CA GLY A 40 -12.90 12.40 -24.88
C GLY A 40 -12.89 11.17 -23.98
N ARG A 41 -11.73 10.54 -23.79
CA ARG A 41 -11.56 9.42 -22.84
C ARG A 41 -11.45 9.90 -21.39
N GLY A 42 -10.77 11.01 -21.16
CA GLY A 42 -10.62 11.60 -19.82
C GLY A 42 -11.87 12.27 -19.29
N LEU A 43 -12.80 12.71 -20.16
CA LEU A 43 -14.08 13.33 -19.79
C LEU A 43 -15.20 12.30 -19.52
N ARG A 44 -14.91 11.01 -19.49
CA ARG A 44 -15.90 10.00 -19.16
C ARG A 44 -16.30 10.09 -17.69
N ARG A 45 -17.61 10.13 -17.46
CA ARG A 45 -18.17 10.21 -16.11
C ARG A 45 -17.83 8.97 -15.29
N MET A 46 -17.29 9.18 -14.09
CA MET A 46 -17.00 8.15 -13.11
C MET A 46 -18.31 7.62 -12.50
N PHE A 47 -19.24 8.51 -12.20
CA PHE A 47 -20.52 8.19 -11.55
C PHE A 47 -21.66 8.23 -12.59
N PHE A 48 -21.56 7.37 -13.60
CA PHE A 48 -22.59 7.31 -14.65
C PHE A 48 -23.99 7.00 -14.09
N GLY A 49 -24.98 7.84 -14.43
CA GLY A 49 -26.35 7.70 -13.95
C GLY A 49 -26.66 8.38 -12.61
N ARG A 50 -25.70 9.11 -12.02
CA ARG A 50 -25.92 9.98 -10.85
C ARG A 50 -25.84 11.43 -11.29
N GLU A 51 -27.01 12.08 -11.39
CA GLU A 51 -27.10 13.51 -11.74
C GLU A 51 -26.79 14.46 -10.57
N ASP A 52 -26.79 13.91 -9.35
CA ASP A 52 -26.51 14.61 -8.11
C ASP A 52 -25.02 14.82 -7.80
N VAL A 53 -24.12 14.25 -8.64
CA VAL A 53 -22.67 14.36 -8.47
C VAL A 53 -22.09 15.19 -9.61
N GLU A 54 -21.52 16.35 -9.28
CA GLU A 54 -20.70 17.13 -10.20
C GLU A 54 -19.29 16.54 -10.27
N GLU A 55 -18.83 16.24 -11.46
CA GLU A 55 -17.51 15.69 -11.69
C GLU A 55 -16.64 16.71 -12.43
N TYR A 56 -15.40 16.89 -11.92
CA TYR A 56 -14.45 17.85 -12.48
C TYR A 56 -13.20 17.14 -12.97
N VAL A 57 -12.73 17.53 -14.16
CA VAL A 57 -11.44 17.12 -14.70
C VAL A 57 -10.58 18.36 -14.89
N SER A 58 -9.42 18.39 -14.24
CA SER A 58 -8.44 19.46 -14.44
C SER A 58 -7.62 19.21 -15.70
N VAL A 59 -7.54 20.19 -16.58
CA VAL A 59 -6.75 20.09 -17.80
C VAL A 59 -5.63 21.13 -17.75
N ILE A 60 -4.39 20.67 -17.92
CA ILE A 60 -3.18 21.51 -17.89
C ILE A 60 -2.39 21.22 -19.16
N GLY A 61 -1.92 22.25 -19.86
CA GLY A 61 -1.15 22.03 -21.08
C GLY A 61 -0.47 23.26 -21.64
N THR A 62 0.18 23.06 -22.76
CA THR A 62 0.76 24.18 -23.56
C THR A 62 -0.35 25.09 -24.08
N PRO A 63 -0.05 26.34 -24.40
CA PRO A 63 -1.05 27.25 -24.99
C PRO A 63 -1.81 26.64 -26.17
N ALA A 64 -1.13 25.97 -27.08
CA ALA A 64 -1.76 25.32 -28.25
C ALA A 64 -2.71 24.17 -27.85
N PHE A 65 -2.41 23.44 -26.73
CA PHE A 65 -3.32 22.42 -26.20
C PHE A 65 -4.52 23.06 -25.52
N MET A 66 -4.33 24.16 -24.81
CA MET A 66 -5.42 24.91 -24.17
C MET A 66 -6.34 25.57 -25.19
N ASP A 67 -5.80 26.12 -26.31
CA ASP A 67 -6.60 26.66 -27.44
C ASP A 67 -7.47 25.55 -28.05
N PHE A 68 -6.93 24.35 -28.19
CA PHE A 68 -7.72 23.20 -28.64
C PHE A 68 -8.84 22.85 -27.64
N VAL A 69 -8.56 22.81 -26.32
CA VAL A 69 -9.55 22.55 -25.25
C VAL A 69 -10.66 23.62 -25.29
N GLU A 70 -10.32 24.88 -25.54
CA GLU A 70 -11.29 25.96 -25.70
C GLU A 70 -12.19 25.78 -26.92
N SER A 71 -11.70 25.15 -28.00
CA SER A 71 -12.50 24.88 -29.19
C SER A 71 -13.61 23.85 -28.99
N ILE A 72 -13.52 23.03 -27.91
CA ILE A 72 -14.53 22.00 -27.56
C ILE A 72 -15.75 22.62 -26.85
N LYS A 73 -15.71 23.89 -26.47
CA LYS A 73 -16.87 24.60 -25.85
C LYS A 73 -18.14 24.53 -26.72
N ASP A 74 -17.98 24.44 -28.00
CA ASP A 74 -19.09 24.35 -28.94
C ASP A 74 -19.87 23.04 -28.86
N GLU A 75 -19.37 22.02 -28.11
CA GLU A 75 -20.00 20.70 -27.96
C GLU A 75 -20.76 20.53 -26.64
N GLY A 76 -21.03 21.59 -25.88
CA GLY A 76 -21.86 21.55 -24.68
C GLY A 76 -21.11 21.22 -23.37
N VAL A 77 -19.78 21.24 -23.41
CA VAL A 77 -18.94 21.09 -22.22
C VAL A 77 -18.78 22.45 -21.53
N ILE A 78 -19.12 22.54 -20.24
CA ILE A 78 -18.91 23.73 -19.43
C ILE A 78 -17.45 23.77 -19.01
N LEU A 79 -16.68 24.73 -19.54
CA LEU A 79 -15.28 24.95 -19.20
C LEU A 79 -15.17 26.16 -18.27
N GLU A 80 -14.75 25.94 -17.03
CA GLU A 80 -14.29 27.00 -16.13
C GLU A 80 -12.79 27.24 -16.34
N LYS A 81 -12.42 28.41 -16.83
CA LYS A 81 -11.02 28.81 -16.87
C LYS A 81 -10.63 29.37 -15.51
N ARG A 82 -9.83 28.61 -14.78
CA ARG A 82 -9.16 29.08 -13.56
C ARG A 82 -7.73 29.43 -13.93
N GLU A 83 -7.36 30.70 -13.78
CA GLU A 83 -5.95 31.06 -13.82
C GLU A 83 -5.27 30.33 -12.66
N MET A 84 -4.25 29.52 -12.98
CA MET A 84 -3.35 29.05 -11.95
C MET A 84 -2.67 30.28 -11.35
N THR A 85 -3.20 30.76 -10.24
CA THR A 85 -2.46 31.70 -9.42
C THR A 85 -1.20 30.95 -9.01
N PHE A 86 -0.05 31.42 -9.47
CA PHE A 86 1.28 31.02 -9.01
C PHE A 86 1.46 31.42 -7.53
N GLY A 87 0.57 30.93 -6.67
CA GLY A 87 0.56 31.16 -5.24
C GLY A 87 0.86 29.90 -4.44
N SER A 88 0.76 28.73 -5.00
CA SER A 88 1.46 27.57 -4.49
C SER A 88 2.88 27.65 -5.05
N LYS A 89 3.87 27.95 -4.22
CA LYS A 89 5.28 27.72 -4.56
C LYS A 89 5.36 26.37 -5.26
N PRO A 90 6.05 26.28 -6.41
CA PRO A 90 6.30 24.98 -7.00
C PRO A 90 6.80 24.10 -5.86
N ILE A 91 6.22 22.92 -5.68
CA ILE A 91 6.66 21.97 -4.66
C ILE A 91 8.10 21.65 -5.04
N SER A 92 9.02 22.42 -4.50
CA SER A 92 10.45 22.21 -4.74
C SER A 92 10.80 20.93 -4.04
N PRO A 93 11.26 19.91 -4.75
CA PRO A 93 11.64 18.66 -4.12
C PRO A 93 12.70 18.96 -3.06
N MET A 94 12.45 18.56 -1.81
CA MET A 94 13.39 18.73 -0.75
C MET A 94 14.38 17.57 -0.73
N VAL A 95 15.66 17.85 -0.81
CA VAL A 95 16.70 16.83 -0.73
C VAL A 95 17.10 16.62 0.73
N ILE A 96 17.00 15.39 1.18
CA ILE A 96 17.52 14.90 2.46
C ILE A 96 18.82 14.16 2.17
N GLU A 97 19.87 14.52 2.88
CA GLU A 97 21.18 13.90 2.72
C GLU A 97 21.95 13.94 4.05
N VAL A 98 22.99 13.12 4.13
CA VAL A 98 23.95 13.19 5.23
C VAL A 98 24.65 14.55 5.18
N ASP A 99 24.61 15.30 6.29
CA ASP A 99 25.05 16.70 6.40
C ASP A 99 26.58 16.81 6.44
N SER A 100 27.25 16.23 5.44
CA SER A 100 28.70 16.09 5.36
C SER A 100 29.45 17.43 5.22
N GLN A 101 28.74 18.48 4.79
CA GLN A 101 29.31 19.82 4.65
C GLN A 101 29.32 20.61 5.98
N ASN A 102 28.60 20.13 6.98
CA ASN A 102 28.46 20.81 8.26
C ASN A 102 29.58 20.38 9.23
N THR A 103 30.67 21.13 9.25
CA THR A 103 31.85 20.86 10.11
C THR A 103 31.56 20.95 11.62
N LYS A 104 30.37 21.41 12.02
CA LYS A 104 29.93 21.46 13.43
C LYS A 104 29.32 20.16 13.93
N LYS A 105 29.01 19.23 13.02
CA LYS A 105 28.48 17.93 13.37
C LYS A 105 29.57 16.87 13.43
N ASP A 106 29.62 16.13 14.51
CA ASP A 106 30.43 14.91 14.62
C ASP A 106 29.64 13.75 14.03
N LEU A 107 29.73 13.56 12.70
CA LEU A 107 28.94 12.56 11.97
C LEU A 107 29.27 11.14 12.41
N GLU A 108 30.48 10.85 12.88
CA GLU A 108 30.86 9.53 13.37
C GLU A 108 30.10 9.20 14.68
N ASN A 109 30.05 10.16 15.60
CA ASN A 109 29.32 10.01 16.85
C ASN A 109 27.77 9.99 16.64
N LEU A 110 27.30 10.75 15.65
CA LEU A 110 25.87 10.81 15.34
C LEU A 110 25.36 9.58 14.54
N ASP A 111 26.26 8.82 13.93
CA ASP A 111 25.83 7.64 13.16
C ASP A 111 25.25 6.54 14.04
N ILE A 112 24.21 5.89 13.52
CA ILE A 112 23.52 4.80 14.18
C ILE A 112 23.63 3.55 13.32
N GLN A 113 24.11 2.47 13.93
CA GLN A 113 24.20 1.16 13.29
C GLN A 113 23.05 0.27 13.71
N LEU A 114 22.43 -0.38 12.75
CA LEU A 114 21.31 -1.31 12.93
C LEU A 114 21.65 -2.67 12.33
N PRO A 115 21.41 -3.78 13.04
CA PRO A 115 21.59 -5.11 12.47
C PRO A 115 20.48 -5.41 11.46
N VAL A 116 20.86 -6.00 10.34
CA VAL A 116 19.93 -6.62 9.40
C VAL A 116 19.84 -8.09 9.78
N LEU A 117 18.68 -8.45 10.32
CA LEU A 117 18.38 -9.82 10.68
C LEU A 117 17.98 -10.65 9.45
N ALA A 118 18.26 -11.94 9.47
CA ALA A 118 17.67 -12.88 8.53
C ALA A 118 16.15 -12.85 8.68
N PRO A 119 15.37 -12.96 7.59
CA PRO A 119 13.91 -13.02 7.70
C PRO A 119 13.49 -14.17 8.61
N ARG A 120 12.79 -13.84 9.67
CA ARG A 120 12.25 -14.81 10.62
C ARG A 120 10.95 -15.42 10.11
N ILE A 121 10.13 -14.59 9.45
CA ILE A 121 8.88 -15.01 8.86
C ILE A 121 9.14 -15.38 7.42
N GLN A 122 8.89 -16.64 7.08
CA GLN A 122 9.19 -17.19 5.75
C GLN A 122 7.99 -17.95 5.20
N ARG A 123 7.88 -17.94 3.87
CA ARG A 123 6.94 -18.81 3.19
C ARG A 123 7.61 -20.13 2.86
N GLU A 124 7.04 -21.21 3.35
CA GLU A 124 7.45 -22.57 2.99
C GLU A 124 6.52 -23.17 1.93
N TYR A 125 7.09 -23.99 1.07
CA TYR A 125 6.28 -24.78 0.17
C TYR A 125 5.61 -25.90 0.96
N LYS A 126 4.27 -25.89 0.97
CA LYS A 126 3.44 -26.98 1.50
C LYS A 126 2.46 -27.44 0.46
N ASN A 127 2.06 -28.70 0.57
CA ASN A 127 1.08 -29.27 -0.34
C ASN A 127 -0.29 -28.67 -0.05
N LEU A 128 -0.86 -27.92 -1.01
CA LEU A 128 -2.19 -27.31 -0.86
C LEU A 128 -3.34 -28.32 -0.72
N SER A 129 -3.07 -29.63 -0.90
CA SER A 129 -4.04 -30.69 -0.57
C SER A 129 -4.39 -30.72 0.92
N GLU A 130 -3.52 -30.18 1.79
CA GLU A 130 -3.71 -30.07 3.23
C GLU A 130 -4.74 -28.99 3.63
N LEU A 131 -5.13 -28.12 2.71
CA LEU A 131 -6.19 -27.14 2.96
C LEU A 131 -7.48 -27.82 3.41
N ASN A 132 -7.94 -27.50 4.61
CA ASN A 132 -9.15 -28.10 5.19
C ASN A 132 -10.36 -27.21 4.94
N VAL A 133 -10.91 -27.29 3.73
CA VAL A 133 -12.04 -26.47 3.25
C VAL A 133 -13.24 -26.45 4.21
N PRO A 134 -13.65 -27.57 4.85
CA PRO A 134 -14.72 -27.58 5.85
C PRO A 134 -14.51 -26.65 7.06
N CYS A 135 -13.24 -26.34 7.39
CA CYS A 135 -12.87 -25.53 8.55
C CYS A 135 -12.73 -24.03 8.23
N PHE A 136 -12.97 -23.62 6.99
CA PHE A 136 -12.85 -22.21 6.61
C PHE A 136 -13.85 -21.36 7.37
N ASP A 137 -13.35 -20.36 8.09
CA ASP A 137 -14.19 -19.44 8.87
C ASP A 137 -14.75 -18.34 7.96
N ILE A 138 -15.99 -18.51 7.52
CA ILE A 138 -16.71 -17.54 6.70
C ILE A 138 -18.17 -17.36 7.16
N LYS A 139 -18.69 -16.17 6.94
CA LYS A 139 -20.12 -15.93 6.95
C LYS A 139 -20.71 -16.42 5.63
N LYS A 140 -21.56 -17.45 5.69
CA LYS A 140 -22.22 -18.00 4.50
C LYS A 140 -23.05 -16.95 3.77
N LEU A 141 -22.96 -16.95 2.46
CA LEU A 141 -23.63 -15.97 1.61
C LEU A 141 -25.04 -16.43 1.23
N LYS A 142 -25.92 -15.45 1.04
CA LYS A 142 -27.27 -15.69 0.53
C LYS A 142 -27.26 -15.70 -0.99
N ILE A 143 -28.02 -16.62 -1.58
CA ILE A 143 -28.21 -16.69 -3.02
C ILE A 143 -29.24 -15.65 -3.44
N LYS A 144 -28.86 -14.76 -4.34
CA LYS A 144 -29.73 -13.78 -4.98
C LYS A 144 -30.43 -14.40 -6.18
N GLY A 145 -31.67 -14.02 -6.43
CA GLY A 145 -32.38 -14.38 -7.67
C GLY A 145 -32.10 -13.34 -8.76
N PHE A 146 -31.73 -13.79 -9.95
CA PHE A 146 -31.51 -12.97 -11.12
C PHE A 146 -32.49 -13.27 -12.23
N SER A 147 -32.84 -12.27 -13.05
CA SER A 147 -33.64 -12.45 -14.25
C SER A 147 -32.90 -13.27 -15.32
N GLU A 148 -33.62 -13.87 -16.26
CA GLU A 148 -33.01 -14.68 -17.33
C GLU A 148 -32.01 -13.88 -18.20
N LYS A 149 -32.16 -12.56 -18.29
CA LYS A 149 -31.21 -11.70 -18.98
C LYS A 149 -29.92 -11.53 -18.17
N GLU A 150 -30.04 -11.26 -16.89
CA GLU A 150 -28.86 -11.06 -15.99
C GLU A 150 -28.04 -12.34 -15.79
N LYS A 151 -28.66 -13.51 -15.80
CA LYS A 151 -28.00 -14.81 -15.69
C LYS A 151 -27.01 -15.10 -16.83
N LYS A 152 -27.19 -14.46 -18.00
CA LYS A 152 -26.37 -14.68 -19.20
C LYS A 152 -25.09 -13.82 -19.19
N GLU A 153 -25.00 -12.82 -18.31
CA GLU A 153 -23.86 -11.93 -18.20
C GLU A 153 -23.11 -12.19 -16.90
N ILE A 154 -21.99 -12.91 -16.98
CA ILE A 154 -21.08 -13.13 -15.85
C ILE A 154 -19.92 -12.15 -16.00
N ILE A 155 -19.90 -11.12 -15.15
CA ILE A 155 -18.89 -10.08 -15.20
C ILE A 155 -18.13 -10.08 -13.87
N PHE A 156 -16.84 -10.40 -13.92
CA PHE A 156 -15.97 -10.25 -12.78
C PHE A 156 -15.36 -8.85 -12.76
N ARG A 157 -15.58 -8.12 -11.69
CA ARG A 157 -15.03 -6.78 -11.49
C ARG A 157 -13.85 -6.82 -10.52
N ASP A 158 -12.89 -5.90 -10.72
CA ASP A 158 -11.83 -5.70 -9.73
C ASP A 158 -12.45 -5.12 -8.46
N VAL A 159 -12.16 -5.76 -7.33
CA VAL A 159 -12.70 -5.38 -6.02
C VAL A 159 -12.17 -4.00 -5.55
N VAL A 160 -11.03 -3.58 -6.06
CA VAL A 160 -10.35 -2.33 -5.67
C VAL A 160 -10.64 -1.19 -6.64
N LYS A 161 -10.77 -1.50 -7.93
CA LYS A 161 -10.87 -0.48 -9.00
C LYS A 161 -12.25 -0.41 -9.66
N ASP A 162 -13.17 -1.32 -9.30
CA ASP A 162 -14.49 -1.51 -9.94
C ASP A 162 -14.40 -1.64 -11.50
N GLU A 163 -13.22 -2.04 -12.00
CA GLU A 163 -12.99 -2.30 -13.42
C GLU A 163 -13.43 -3.71 -13.80
N GLU A 164 -13.96 -3.86 -15.00
CA GLU A 164 -14.27 -5.20 -15.54
C GLU A 164 -12.97 -5.97 -15.79
N HIS A 165 -12.71 -6.98 -14.96
CA HIS A 165 -11.52 -7.82 -15.10
C HIS A 165 -11.70 -8.93 -16.12
N HIS A 166 -12.91 -9.48 -16.19
CA HIS A 166 -13.22 -10.57 -17.09
C HIS A 166 -14.72 -10.63 -17.34
N ARG A 167 -15.12 -10.66 -18.60
CA ARG A 167 -16.52 -10.84 -19.00
C ARG A 167 -16.68 -12.21 -19.67
N LEU A 168 -17.56 -13.02 -19.10
CA LEU A 168 -18.01 -14.27 -19.71
C LEU A 168 -19.45 -14.06 -20.18
N THR A 169 -19.66 -14.01 -21.50
CA THR A 169 -21.01 -14.04 -22.07
C THR A 169 -21.36 -15.49 -22.37
N LEU A 170 -22.43 -15.98 -21.77
CA LEU A 170 -22.92 -17.33 -22.04
C LEU A 170 -23.91 -17.25 -23.18
N ASP A 171 -23.57 -17.82 -24.33
CA ASP A 171 -24.47 -17.98 -25.43
C ASP A 171 -25.58 -19.01 -25.06
N SER A 172 -26.80 -18.77 -25.54
CA SER A 172 -27.99 -19.55 -25.21
C SER A 172 -27.91 -21.04 -25.57
N ASN A 173 -26.88 -21.47 -26.28
CA ASN A 173 -26.65 -22.85 -26.74
C ASN A 173 -25.42 -23.53 -26.07
N THR A 174 -24.71 -22.88 -25.20
CA THR A 174 -23.54 -23.46 -24.50
C THR A 174 -23.93 -23.84 -23.09
N GLN A 175 -23.58 -25.07 -22.67
CA GLN A 175 -23.72 -25.46 -21.27
C GLN A 175 -22.92 -24.50 -20.36
N PRO A 176 -23.45 -24.25 -19.14
CA PRO A 176 -22.75 -23.38 -18.19
C PRO A 176 -21.34 -23.89 -17.93
N ASP A 177 -20.34 -23.11 -18.32
CA ASP A 177 -18.94 -23.46 -18.15
C ASP A 177 -18.45 -23.01 -16.76
N TYR A 178 -18.85 -23.76 -15.74
CA TYR A 178 -18.39 -23.50 -14.36
C TYR A 178 -16.87 -23.60 -14.23
N GLU A 179 -16.22 -24.36 -15.10
CA GLU A 179 -14.76 -24.55 -15.07
C GLU A 179 -14.03 -23.23 -15.32
N ARG A 180 -14.55 -22.37 -16.21
CA ARG A 180 -14.02 -21.03 -16.43
C ARG A 180 -14.20 -20.13 -15.20
N VAL A 181 -15.36 -20.22 -14.56
CA VAL A 181 -15.67 -19.39 -13.39
C VAL A 181 -14.81 -19.78 -12.18
N VAL A 182 -14.74 -21.08 -11.86
CA VAL A 182 -13.91 -21.58 -10.76
C VAL A 182 -12.41 -21.41 -11.09
N GLY A 183 -12.04 -21.64 -12.35
CA GLY A 183 -10.66 -21.45 -12.84
C GLY A 183 -10.19 -20.00 -12.71
N PHE A 184 -11.07 -19.04 -12.96
CA PHE A 184 -10.77 -17.62 -12.74
C PHE A 184 -10.35 -17.35 -11.28
N PHE A 185 -11.06 -17.89 -10.31
CA PHE A 185 -10.70 -17.74 -8.89
C PHE A 185 -9.37 -18.40 -8.57
N ALA A 186 -9.14 -19.63 -9.05
CA ALA A 186 -7.88 -20.35 -8.83
C ALA A 186 -6.69 -19.57 -9.39
N GLN A 187 -6.78 -19.09 -10.62
CA GLN A 187 -5.74 -18.28 -11.26
C GLN A 187 -5.51 -16.94 -10.55
N THR A 188 -6.59 -16.30 -10.07
CA THR A 188 -6.50 -15.03 -9.35
C THR A 188 -5.75 -15.21 -8.03
N VAL A 189 -6.10 -16.21 -7.23
CA VAL A 189 -5.42 -16.51 -5.96
C VAL A 189 -3.97 -16.93 -6.20
N MET A 190 -3.70 -17.75 -7.21
CA MET A 190 -2.34 -18.15 -7.59
C MET A 190 -1.47 -16.93 -7.94
N ARG A 191 -2.00 -16.01 -8.73
CA ARG A 191 -1.31 -14.77 -9.11
C ARG A 191 -1.05 -13.88 -7.89
N ASP A 192 -2.05 -13.68 -7.04
CA ASP A 192 -1.95 -12.84 -5.85
C ASP A 192 -0.88 -13.34 -4.87
N LEU A 193 -0.81 -14.64 -4.69
CA LEU A 193 0.13 -15.30 -3.78
C LEU A 193 1.43 -15.77 -4.47
N ARG A 194 1.57 -15.55 -5.79
CA ARG A 194 2.71 -15.98 -6.62
C ARG A 194 2.97 -17.48 -6.50
N LEU A 195 1.91 -18.27 -6.57
CA LEU A 195 1.99 -19.75 -6.52
C LEU A 195 2.17 -20.33 -7.91
N PHE A 196 2.92 -21.43 -8.02
CA PHE A 196 3.19 -22.13 -9.27
C PHE A 196 2.88 -23.62 -9.12
N GLY A 197 2.35 -24.23 -10.18
CA GLY A 197 2.20 -25.67 -10.28
C GLY A 197 1.13 -26.32 -9.37
N CYS A 198 0.21 -25.54 -8.80
CA CYS A 198 -0.81 -26.04 -7.87
C CYS A 198 -2.26 -25.83 -8.36
N TYR A 199 -2.44 -25.54 -9.65
CA TYR A 199 -3.75 -25.19 -10.20
C TYR A 199 -4.81 -26.26 -9.96
N ASP A 200 -4.52 -27.52 -10.26
CA ASP A 200 -5.51 -28.61 -10.17
C ASP A 200 -5.98 -28.84 -8.74
N ILE A 201 -5.04 -28.78 -7.77
CA ILE A 201 -5.37 -28.92 -6.35
C ILE A 201 -6.26 -27.74 -5.91
N LEU A 202 -5.87 -26.53 -6.25
CA LEU A 202 -6.58 -25.33 -5.84
C LEU A 202 -7.95 -25.24 -6.50
N PHE A 203 -8.05 -25.59 -7.78
CA PHE A 203 -9.32 -25.70 -8.49
C PHE A 203 -10.27 -26.69 -7.81
N GLY A 204 -9.80 -27.88 -7.46
CA GLY A 204 -10.58 -28.89 -6.75
C GLY A 204 -11.09 -28.40 -5.39
N LYS A 205 -10.22 -27.76 -4.59
CA LYS A 205 -10.57 -27.19 -3.29
C LYS A 205 -11.57 -26.03 -3.43
N MET A 206 -11.40 -25.17 -4.42
CA MET A 206 -12.34 -24.06 -4.68
C MET A 206 -13.71 -24.56 -5.15
N LYS A 207 -13.73 -25.57 -6.04
CA LYS A 207 -14.97 -26.21 -6.45
C LYS A 207 -15.72 -26.79 -5.24
N GLU A 208 -15.01 -27.53 -4.38
CA GLU A 208 -15.60 -28.07 -3.16
C GLU A 208 -16.15 -26.98 -2.25
N PHE A 209 -15.39 -25.91 -2.03
CA PHE A 209 -15.79 -24.77 -1.23
C PHE A 209 -17.07 -24.10 -1.73
N VAL A 210 -17.12 -23.79 -3.02
CA VAL A 210 -18.27 -23.12 -3.65
C VAL A 210 -19.51 -24.00 -3.56
N VAL A 211 -19.38 -25.30 -3.84
CA VAL A 211 -20.53 -26.22 -3.86
C VAL A 211 -21.10 -26.44 -2.47
N LYS A 212 -20.25 -26.59 -1.44
CA LYS A 212 -20.69 -27.08 -0.13
C LYS A 212 -20.74 -26.02 0.98
N TYR A 213 -19.88 -24.99 0.92
CA TYR A 213 -19.60 -24.15 2.10
C TYR A 213 -19.88 -22.66 1.91
N LEU A 214 -19.74 -22.14 0.70
CA LEU A 214 -19.85 -20.71 0.42
C LEU A 214 -21.24 -20.14 0.70
N PHE A 215 -22.28 -20.88 0.31
CA PHE A 215 -23.67 -20.45 0.46
C PHE A 215 -24.35 -21.13 1.66
N GLU A 216 -25.49 -20.58 2.07
CA GLU A 216 -26.30 -21.17 3.17
C GLU A 216 -26.76 -22.61 2.90
N LYS A 217 -26.74 -23.05 1.64
CA LYS A 217 -27.09 -24.40 1.17
C LYS A 217 -26.10 -24.88 0.12
N GLN A 218 -26.06 -26.21 -0.09
CA GLN A 218 -25.30 -26.77 -1.21
C GLN A 218 -25.89 -26.31 -2.54
N VAL A 219 -25.06 -26.08 -3.52
CA VAL A 219 -25.42 -25.54 -4.83
C VAL A 219 -24.95 -26.42 -5.97
N ASP A 220 -25.68 -26.34 -7.10
CA ASP A 220 -25.29 -26.97 -8.35
C ASP A 220 -24.66 -25.94 -9.29
N LEU A 221 -23.42 -26.19 -9.72
CA LEU A 221 -22.69 -25.30 -10.63
C LEU A 221 -23.22 -25.34 -12.08
N SER A 222 -24.16 -26.23 -12.39
CA SER A 222 -24.89 -26.19 -13.66
C SER A 222 -26.00 -25.11 -13.69
N ASP A 223 -26.37 -24.56 -12.53
CA ASP A 223 -27.35 -23.49 -12.43
C ASP A 223 -26.75 -22.13 -12.77
N LEU A 224 -27.24 -21.50 -13.85
CA LEU A 224 -26.81 -20.17 -14.28
C LEU A 224 -26.99 -19.10 -13.20
N ASN A 225 -28.02 -19.23 -12.36
CA ASN A 225 -28.24 -18.31 -11.25
C ASN A 225 -27.12 -18.41 -10.22
N ILE A 226 -26.58 -19.60 -9.99
CA ILE A 226 -25.43 -19.80 -9.10
C ILE A 226 -24.17 -19.21 -9.72
N LEU A 227 -23.90 -19.46 -11.01
CA LEU A 227 -22.75 -18.87 -11.69
C LEU A 227 -22.80 -17.34 -11.69
N ARG A 228 -24.01 -16.75 -11.85
CA ARG A 228 -24.17 -15.30 -11.74
C ARG A 228 -23.90 -14.79 -10.32
N ASN A 229 -24.32 -15.52 -9.27
CA ASN A 229 -23.99 -15.19 -7.89
C ASN A 229 -22.48 -15.22 -7.63
N LEU A 230 -21.71 -16.12 -8.28
CA LEU A 230 -20.26 -16.17 -8.14
C LEU A 230 -19.55 -14.92 -8.67
N SER A 231 -20.15 -14.19 -9.61
CA SER A 231 -19.60 -12.94 -10.13
C SER A 231 -19.96 -11.69 -9.31
N GLU A 232 -20.78 -11.81 -8.27
CA GLU A 232 -21.08 -10.71 -7.36
C GLU A 232 -19.82 -10.30 -6.59
N ILE A 233 -19.66 -8.98 -6.39
CA ILE A 233 -18.46 -8.40 -5.74
C ILE A 233 -18.21 -9.03 -4.36
N GLU A 234 -19.26 -9.16 -3.54
CA GLU A 234 -19.18 -9.77 -2.21
C GLU A 234 -18.70 -11.23 -2.28
N THR A 235 -19.23 -12.01 -3.23
CA THR A 235 -18.85 -13.39 -3.43
C THR A 235 -17.40 -13.53 -3.88
N THR A 236 -17.02 -12.76 -4.89
CA THR A 236 -15.65 -12.73 -5.42
C THR A 236 -14.65 -12.37 -4.33
N LYS A 237 -14.98 -11.34 -3.54
CA LYS A 237 -14.15 -10.89 -2.40
C LYS A 237 -14.00 -11.99 -1.35
N THR A 238 -15.11 -12.61 -0.94
CA THR A 238 -15.11 -13.68 0.08
C THR A 238 -14.25 -14.87 -0.34
N ILE A 239 -14.43 -15.37 -1.58
CA ILE A 239 -13.63 -16.50 -2.09
C ILE A 239 -12.14 -16.15 -2.08
N ARG A 240 -11.79 -14.97 -2.60
CA ARG A 240 -10.40 -14.52 -2.70
C ARG A 240 -9.74 -14.35 -1.34
N GLU A 241 -10.41 -13.68 -0.41
CA GLU A 241 -9.86 -13.39 0.93
C GLU A 241 -9.70 -14.66 1.76
N VAL A 242 -10.70 -15.54 1.78
CA VAL A 242 -10.60 -16.77 2.58
C VAL A 242 -9.51 -17.69 2.06
N PHE A 243 -9.41 -17.93 0.75
CA PHE A 243 -8.34 -18.76 0.22
C PHE A 243 -6.96 -18.15 0.41
N LYS A 244 -6.83 -16.83 0.26
CA LYS A 244 -5.57 -16.13 0.57
C LYS A 244 -5.16 -16.34 2.03
N LYS A 245 -6.08 -16.14 2.96
CA LYS A 245 -5.84 -16.32 4.40
C LYS A 245 -5.43 -17.76 4.70
N GLU A 246 -6.21 -18.74 4.31
CA GLU A 246 -5.97 -20.16 4.61
C GLU A 246 -4.65 -20.68 3.99
N ILE A 247 -4.32 -20.26 2.76
CA ILE A 247 -3.04 -20.60 2.13
C ILE A 247 -1.88 -19.90 2.86
N ASN A 248 -2.04 -18.65 3.27
CA ASN A 248 -1.03 -17.97 4.06
C ASN A 248 -0.84 -18.64 5.42
N ASP A 249 -1.91 -19.00 6.11
CA ASP A 249 -1.85 -19.68 7.40
C ASP A 249 -1.17 -21.05 7.30
N LEU A 250 -1.38 -21.75 6.19
CA LEU A 250 -0.72 -23.03 5.91
C LEU A 250 0.77 -22.87 5.56
N THR A 251 1.15 -21.81 4.82
CA THR A 251 2.46 -21.71 4.17
C THR A 251 3.41 -20.69 4.79
N VAL A 252 2.92 -19.76 5.63
CA VAL A 252 3.74 -18.71 6.25
C VAL A 252 4.02 -19.09 7.70
N GLU A 253 5.28 -19.34 7.99
CA GLU A 253 5.76 -19.76 9.31
C GLU A 253 6.76 -18.77 9.91
N ASP A 254 6.71 -18.64 11.24
CA ASP A 254 7.78 -18.05 12.04
C ASP A 254 8.78 -19.14 12.41
N LYS A 255 10.02 -19.01 11.96
CA LYS A 255 11.08 -19.99 12.25
C LYS A 255 11.57 -19.98 13.70
N GLY A 256 11.09 -19.03 14.50
CA GLY A 256 11.45 -18.93 15.91
C GLY A 256 12.89 -18.50 16.17
N ASP A 257 13.71 -18.38 15.15
CA ASP A 257 15.12 -18.01 15.24
C ASP A 257 15.57 -17.14 14.08
N THR A 258 16.61 -16.34 14.32
CA THR A 258 17.19 -15.45 13.31
C THR A 258 18.67 -15.21 13.61
N GLU A 259 19.43 -14.76 12.63
CA GLU A 259 20.84 -14.38 12.75
C GLU A 259 21.08 -13.00 12.15
N ILE A 260 22.14 -12.33 12.60
CA ILE A 260 22.56 -11.06 12.01
C ILE A 260 23.30 -11.36 10.72
N LYS A 261 22.78 -10.89 9.57
CA LYS A 261 23.42 -11.01 8.27
C LYS A 261 24.47 -9.94 8.03
N ASN A 262 24.16 -8.71 8.36
CA ASN A 262 25.03 -7.55 8.21
C ASN A 262 24.53 -6.41 9.09
N TYR A 263 25.19 -5.26 8.99
CA TYR A 263 24.75 -4.00 9.61
C TYR A 263 24.52 -2.95 8.54
N ILE A 264 23.52 -2.11 8.76
CA ILE A 264 23.30 -0.87 8.01
C ILE A 264 23.67 0.30 8.91
N SER A 265 24.28 1.32 8.33
CA SER A 265 24.60 2.59 8.98
C SER A 265 23.68 3.66 8.39
N VAL A 266 23.10 4.48 9.24
CA VAL A 266 22.29 5.62 8.79
C VAL A 266 23.15 6.58 7.96
N GLY A 267 24.44 6.70 8.30
CA GLY A 267 25.41 7.51 7.59
C GLY A 267 25.76 7.04 6.17
N GLN A 268 25.37 5.82 5.79
CA GLN A 268 25.52 5.33 4.41
C GLN A 268 24.32 5.66 3.51
N SER A 269 23.34 6.41 4.01
CA SER A 269 22.22 6.90 3.19
C SER A 269 22.74 7.77 2.05
N LYS A 270 22.19 7.54 0.85
CA LYS A 270 22.41 8.40 -0.31
C LYS A 270 21.41 9.55 -0.29
N PRO A 271 21.70 10.67 -0.95
CA PRO A 271 20.71 11.74 -1.09
C PRO A 271 19.38 11.21 -1.67
N PHE A 272 18.27 11.61 -1.07
CA PHE A 272 16.93 11.25 -1.52
C PHE A 272 15.98 12.45 -1.44
N VAL A 273 14.89 12.36 -2.18
CA VAL A 273 13.92 13.45 -2.33
C VAL A 273 12.67 13.14 -1.55
N VAL A 274 12.18 14.12 -0.82
CA VAL A 274 10.87 14.12 -0.15
C VAL A 274 10.04 15.31 -0.62
N ASN A 275 8.74 15.27 -0.40
CA ASN A 275 7.85 16.39 -0.71
C ASN A 275 8.19 17.59 0.20
N ASP A 276 8.04 18.81 -0.35
CA ASP A 276 8.21 20.06 0.41
C ASP A 276 7.13 20.16 1.50
N LYS A 277 7.57 19.98 2.73
CA LYS A 277 6.76 20.07 3.96
C LYS A 277 7.54 20.87 4.99
N ASN A 278 6.91 21.14 6.13
CA ASN A 278 7.60 21.67 7.29
C ASN A 278 8.73 20.72 7.71
N TYR A 279 9.87 21.28 8.07
CA TYR A 279 11.05 20.50 8.43
C TYR A 279 11.79 21.10 9.62
N LEU A 280 12.54 20.25 10.31
CA LEU A 280 13.50 20.59 11.33
C LEU A 280 14.93 20.57 10.72
N ILE A 281 15.78 21.51 11.13
CA ILE A 281 17.23 21.45 10.88
C ILE A 281 17.87 20.90 12.15
N PRO A 282 18.23 19.60 12.21
CA PRO A 282 18.68 18.97 13.43
C PRO A 282 20.18 19.20 13.66
N LYS A 283 20.59 19.25 14.92
CA LYS A 283 21.99 19.17 15.36
C LYS A 283 22.35 17.74 15.77
N LYS A 284 21.36 17.00 16.31
CA LYS A 284 21.50 15.62 16.83
C LYS A 284 21.14 14.55 15.82
N SER A 285 20.99 14.90 14.56
CA SER A 285 20.82 13.94 13.48
C SER A 285 21.92 14.07 12.44
N ILE A 286 22.26 12.95 11.83
CA ILE A 286 23.24 12.91 10.74
C ILE A 286 22.74 13.60 9.47
N PHE A 287 21.40 13.70 9.31
CA PHE A 287 20.78 14.34 8.16
C PHE A 287 20.79 15.86 8.25
N ASN A 288 20.80 16.50 7.08
CA ASN A 288 20.70 17.96 6.95
C ASN A 288 19.34 18.50 7.36
N LYS A 289 18.26 17.71 7.20
CA LYS A 289 16.88 18.06 7.54
C LYS A 289 16.11 16.83 7.99
N ILE A 290 15.09 17.04 8.82
CA ILE A 290 14.08 16.03 9.18
C ILE A 290 12.71 16.55 8.76
N VAL A 291 11.99 15.77 7.98
CA VAL A 291 10.60 16.03 7.52
C VAL A 291 9.70 14.99 8.13
N GLY A 292 8.63 15.40 8.80
CA GLY A 292 7.60 14.47 9.29
C GLY A 292 6.63 14.04 8.17
N ASP A 293 6.17 12.80 8.20
CA ASP A 293 5.03 12.39 7.39
C ASP A 293 3.73 12.93 7.94
N SER A 294 3.70 13.18 9.25
CA SER A 294 2.65 13.86 10.01
C SER A 294 3.21 15.01 10.88
N ASP A 295 2.33 15.89 11.34
CA ASP A 295 2.71 16.95 12.28
C ASP A 295 3.19 16.36 13.61
N PHE A 296 2.62 15.25 14.04
CA PHE A 296 3.03 14.57 15.27
C PHE A 296 4.47 14.04 15.19
N GLU A 297 4.86 13.45 14.08
CA GLU A 297 6.25 13.02 13.87
C GLU A 297 7.23 14.21 13.91
N LEU A 298 6.87 15.35 13.33
CA LEU A 298 7.70 16.54 13.38
C LEU A 298 7.80 17.12 14.80
N GLN A 299 6.73 17.05 15.58
CA GLN A 299 6.75 17.42 17.00
C GLN A 299 7.67 16.51 17.80
N LEU A 300 7.59 15.18 17.58
CA LEU A 300 8.48 14.23 18.23
C LEU A 300 9.96 14.49 17.83
N ALA A 301 10.22 14.74 16.54
CA ALA A 301 11.58 15.08 16.08
C ALA A 301 12.09 16.35 16.76
N SER A 302 11.25 17.37 16.93
CA SER A 302 11.61 18.61 17.62
C SER A 302 11.87 18.39 19.11
N PHE A 303 11.13 17.51 19.74
CA PHE A 303 11.37 17.09 21.12
C PHE A 303 12.71 16.34 21.26
N LEU A 304 12.97 15.35 20.40
CA LEU A 304 14.23 14.60 20.41
C LEU A 304 15.46 15.51 20.22
N GLU A 305 15.34 16.54 19.38
CA GLU A 305 16.39 17.54 19.20
C GLU A 305 16.70 18.29 20.49
N GLN A 306 15.72 18.49 21.37
CA GLN A 306 15.85 19.23 22.63
C GLN A 306 16.30 18.35 23.81
N CYS A 307 16.17 17.02 23.72
CA CYS A 307 16.54 16.09 24.79
C CYS A 307 18.06 16.03 24.97
N ASP A 308 18.60 16.47 26.11
CA ASP A 308 20.04 16.42 26.38
C ASP A 308 20.53 15.02 26.75
N ASP A 309 19.64 14.10 27.05
CA ASP A 309 19.89 12.73 27.49
C ASP A 309 19.91 11.70 26.34
N ILE A 310 20.04 12.16 25.09
CA ILE A 310 20.29 11.32 23.92
C ILE A 310 21.51 11.82 23.13
N ILE A 311 22.19 10.90 22.45
CA ILE A 311 23.34 11.25 21.57
C ILE A 311 22.83 11.71 20.21
N SER A 312 22.00 10.90 19.55
CA SER A 312 21.51 11.19 18.20
C SER A 312 20.17 10.52 17.91
N PHE A 313 19.53 10.97 16.85
CA PHE A 313 18.34 10.33 16.30
C PHE A 313 18.30 10.43 14.78
N ALA A 314 17.53 9.54 14.16
CA ALA A 314 17.28 9.54 12.72
C ALA A 314 15.83 9.19 12.44
N LYS A 315 15.21 9.88 11.46
CA LYS A 315 13.93 9.46 10.92
C LYS A 315 14.15 8.42 9.82
N ASN A 316 13.36 7.36 9.85
CA ASN A 316 13.32 6.36 8.82
C ASN A 316 12.23 6.72 7.79
N TYR A 317 12.62 7.01 6.56
CA TYR A 317 11.70 7.46 5.49
C TYR A 317 11.08 6.28 4.71
N GLY A 318 10.93 5.15 5.35
CA GLY A 318 10.27 3.98 4.76
C GLY A 318 10.96 3.51 3.47
N ASN A 319 10.17 3.28 2.44
CA ASN A 319 10.65 2.71 1.16
C ASN A 319 11.18 3.77 0.17
N VAL A 320 11.68 4.90 0.65
CA VAL A 320 12.27 5.93 -0.21
C VAL A 320 13.67 5.47 -0.64
N SER A 321 13.91 5.45 -1.96
CA SER A 321 15.22 5.08 -2.52
C SER A 321 16.29 6.06 -2.08
N GLY A 322 17.41 5.55 -1.58
CA GLY A 322 18.52 6.37 -1.04
C GLY A 322 18.56 6.39 0.48
N ASN A 323 17.42 6.31 1.17
CA ASN A 323 17.36 6.13 2.62
C ASN A 323 17.98 4.78 3.04
N PHE A 324 18.41 4.65 4.29
CA PHE A 324 18.96 3.40 4.86
C PHE A 324 17.94 2.25 4.94
N GLN A 325 16.66 2.53 4.75
CA GLN A 325 15.56 1.55 4.55
C GLN A 325 15.48 0.47 5.65
N PHE A 326 15.57 0.87 6.89
CA PHE A 326 15.34 -0.05 7.99
C PHE A 326 13.90 -0.54 7.99
N LYS A 327 13.72 -1.84 7.84
CA LYS A 327 12.42 -2.49 7.77
C LYS A 327 12.38 -3.80 8.52
N ILE A 328 11.21 -4.16 9.01
CA ILE A 328 10.96 -5.37 9.77
C ILE A 328 9.85 -6.16 9.07
N ASP A 329 10.06 -7.47 8.87
CA ASP A 329 9.06 -8.40 8.36
C ASP A 329 8.06 -8.74 9.45
N TYR A 330 6.77 -8.80 9.12
CA TYR A 330 5.72 -9.25 10.04
C TYR A 330 4.63 -10.03 9.31
N LYS A 331 3.92 -10.89 10.07
CA LYS A 331 2.73 -11.58 9.57
C LYS A 331 1.53 -10.65 9.78
N ASN A 332 0.91 -10.20 8.68
CA ASN A 332 -0.25 -9.31 8.73
C ASN A 332 -1.54 -10.06 9.13
N VAL A 333 -2.65 -9.34 9.33
CA VAL A 333 -3.94 -9.94 9.72
C VAL A 333 -4.50 -10.94 8.70
N GLU A 334 -4.07 -10.88 7.43
CA GLU A 334 -4.42 -11.84 6.38
C GLU A 334 -3.47 -13.06 6.34
N GLY A 335 -2.59 -13.20 7.33
CA GLY A 335 -1.60 -14.28 7.41
C GLY A 335 -0.41 -14.13 6.43
N GLY A 336 -0.38 -13.10 5.60
CA GLY A 336 0.67 -12.84 4.63
C GLY A 336 1.90 -12.16 5.23
N ILE A 337 3.04 -12.26 4.52
CA ILE A 337 4.26 -11.54 4.89
C ILE A 337 4.17 -10.11 4.41
N SER A 338 4.36 -9.18 5.31
CA SER A 338 4.44 -7.74 5.04
C SER A 338 5.69 -7.14 5.69
N TYR A 339 6.04 -5.94 5.26
CA TYR A 339 7.13 -5.16 5.85
C TYR A 339 6.57 -3.88 6.41
N TYR A 340 7.09 -3.46 7.56
CA TYR A 340 6.84 -2.13 8.05
C TYR A 340 8.15 -1.41 8.38
N TYR A 341 8.10 -0.09 8.45
CA TYR A 341 9.23 0.78 8.63
C TYR A 341 8.97 1.62 9.89
N PRO A 342 9.60 1.30 11.03
CA PRO A 342 9.51 2.14 12.23
C PRO A 342 9.93 3.58 11.94
N ASP A 343 9.32 4.56 12.62
CA ASP A 343 9.47 5.97 12.27
C ASP A 343 10.81 6.57 12.65
N PHE A 344 11.28 6.29 13.88
CA PHE A 344 12.52 6.88 14.38
C PHE A 344 13.45 5.85 15.01
N ILE A 345 14.74 6.15 14.92
CA ILE A 345 15.80 5.44 15.61
C ILE A 345 16.54 6.46 16.50
N VAL A 346 16.71 6.16 17.78
CA VAL A 346 17.35 7.04 18.77
C VAL A 346 18.51 6.32 19.43
N LYS A 347 19.71 6.86 19.27
CA LYS A 347 20.89 6.45 20.02
C LYS A 347 20.87 7.18 21.36
N LYS A 348 20.43 6.49 22.42
CA LYS A 348 20.37 7.08 23.76
C LYS A 348 21.77 7.27 24.32
N ASP A 349 22.58 6.22 24.25
CA ASP A 349 23.97 6.18 24.72
C ASP A 349 24.81 5.26 23.82
N GLU A 350 26.07 5.00 24.16
CA GLU A 350 26.98 4.17 23.36
C GLU A 350 26.56 2.70 23.24
N LYS A 351 25.56 2.25 23.99
CA LYS A 351 25.13 0.86 24.04
C LYS A 351 23.63 0.68 23.79
N THR A 352 22.84 1.74 23.90
CA THR A 352 21.37 1.62 23.91
C THR A 352 20.78 2.40 22.74
N VAL A 353 20.03 1.68 21.92
CA VAL A 353 19.31 2.24 20.76
C VAL A 353 17.81 1.93 20.91
N TYR A 354 17.01 2.98 20.81
CA TYR A 354 15.54 2.86 20.82
C TYR A 354 15.00 2.94 19.40
N ILE A 355 14.10 2.05 19.08
CA ILE A 355 13.31 2.07 17.85
C ILE A 355 11.92 2.58 18.21
N ILE A 356 11.51 3.70 17.62
CA ILE A 356 10.26 4.36 17.95
C ILE A 356 9.27 4.23 16.79
N GLU A 357 8.09 3.77 17.13
CA GLU A 357 6.91 3.82 16.28
C GLU A 357 5.94 4.86 16.82
N THR A 358 5.50 5.80 15.99
CA THR A 358 4.50 6.81 16.34
C THR A 358 3.13 6.43 15.83
N LYS A 359 2.07 6.79 16.56
CA LYS A 359 0.72 6.45 16.12
C LYS A 359 -0.30 7.55 16.43
N GLY A 360 -0.89 8.10 15.37
CA GLY A 360 -2.03 9.00 15.48
C GLY A 360 -3.36 8.23 15.54
N ARG A 361 -3.58 7.27 14.63
CA ARG A 361 -4.77 6.40 14.62
C ARG A 361 -4.34 4.95 14.43
N GLU A 362 -4.90 4.05 15.26
CA GLU A 362 -4.61 2.63 15.17
C GLU A 362 -5.21 1.99 13.92
N ASP A 363 -4.50 1.03 13.33
CA ASP A 363 -4.96 0.20 12.23
C ASP A 363 -4.99 -1.29 12.64
N LEU A 364 -5.60 -2.14 11.80
CA LEU A 364 -5.79 -3.56 12.10
C LEU A 364 -4.47 -4.34 12.25
N ASN A 365 -3.38 -3.85 11.69
CA ASN A 365 -2.08 -4.52 11.73
C ASN A 365 -1.16 -4.02 12.84
N ASP A 366 -1.56 -3.00 13.61
CA ASP A 366 -0.66 -2.37 14.58
C ASP A 366 -0.21 -3.35 15.67
N LEU A 367 -1.12 -4.17 16.15
CA LEU A 367 -0.78 -5.18 17.16
C LEU A 367 0.30 -6.16 16.66
N GLN A 368 0.21 -6.59 15.40
CA GLN A 368 1.19 -7.47 14.78
C GLN A 368 2.55 -6.77 14.58
N LYS A 369 2.53 -5.50 14.17
CA LYS A 369 3.74 -4.68 14.01
C LYS A 369 4.46 -4.49 15.35
N ILE A 370 3.72 -4.11 16.41
CA ILE A 370 4.27 -3.89 17.76
C ILE A 370 4.92 -5.18 18.27
N LYS A 371 4.20 -6.29 18.29
CA LYS A 371 4.74 -7.59 18.76
C LYS A 371 5.98 -8.00 17.98
N ARG A 372 6.01 -7.72 16.68
CA ARG A 372 7.16 -8.07 15.85
C ARG A 372 8.34 -7.13 16.08
N LEU A 373 8.09 -5.87 16.40
CA LEU A 373 9.15 -4.92 16.79
C LEU A 373 9.78 -5.31 18.13
N GLU A 374 8.97 -5.67 19.13
CA GLU A 374 9.45 -6.20 20.41
C GLU A 374 10.37 -7.40 20.18
N GLN A 375 9.89 -8.37 19.43
CA GLN A 375 10.65 -9.57 19.08
C GLN A 375 11.94 -9.24 18.32
N TRP A 376 11.89 -8.27 17.39
CA TRP A 376 13.08 -7.84 16.66
C TRP A 376 14.12 -7.22 17.61
N CYS A 377 13.70 -6.41 18.57
CA CYS A 377 14.60 -5.82 19.57
C CYS A 377 15.26 -6.90 20.45
N GLU A 378 14.54 -7.92 20.87
CA GLU A 378 15.07 -9.07 21.61
C GLU A 378 16.07 -9.86 20.77
N ASP A 379 15.68 -10.22 19.53
CA ASP A 379 16.53 -10.95 18.59
C ASP A 379 17.82 -10.18 18.32
N ALA A 380 17.71 -8.89 17.99
CA ALA A 380 18.86 -8.02 17.69
C ALA A 380 19.79 -7.84 18.90
N SER A 381 19.25 -7.73 20.11
CA SER A 381 20.03 -7.59 21.34
C SER A 381 20.71 -8.90 21.76
N SER A 382 20.05 -10.04 21.63
CA SER A 382 20.59 -11.34 22.08
C SER A 382 21.69 -11.87 21.18
N ARG A 383 21.70 -11.52 19.88
CA ARG A 383 22.66 -12.02 18.88
C ARG A 383 23.99 -11.28 18.84
N GLN A 384 24.16 -10.23 19.61
CA GLN A 384 25.40 -9.47 19.75
C GLN A 384 25.49 -8.89 21.17
N LYS A 385 26.69 -8.37 21.55
CA LYS A 385 26.94 -7.86 22.90
C LYS A 385 27.20 -6.35 22.94
N LYS A 386 27.28 -5.71 21.77
CA LYS A 386 27.68 -4.31 21.64
C LYS A 386 26.53 -3.36 21.94
N PHE A 387 25.34 -3.69 21.46
CA PHE A 387 24.16 -2.84 21.57
C PHE A 387 22.97 -3.57 22.19
N THR A 388 22.15 -2.82 22.89
CA THR A 388 20.82 -3.22 23.36
C THR A 388 19.79 -2.41 22.56
N TYR A 389 18.91 -3.10 21.87
CA TYR A 389 17.81 -2.48 21.14
C TYR A 389 16.53 -2.58 21.96
N LYS A 390 15.80 -1.49 22.05
CA LYS A 390 14.54 -1.39 22.77
C LYS A 390 13.52 -0.70 21.90
N MET A 391 12.24 -0.86 22.17
CA MET A 391 11.20 -0.16 21.43
C MET A 391 10.42 0.82 22.30
N LEU A 392 9.87 1.85 21.66
CA LEU A 392 8.83 2.70 22.23
C LEU A 392 7.67 2.81 21.22
N TYR A 393 6.46 2.63 21.71
CA TYR A 393 5.24 2.84 20.94
C TYR A 393 4.55 4.11 21.44
N VAL A 394 4.72 5.22 20.69
CA VAL A 394 4.31 6.55 21.14
C VAL A 394 2.96 6.90 20.50
N LYS A 395 1.88 6.83 21.30
CA LYS A 395 0.54 7.22 20.88
C LYS A 395 0.35 8.72 21.06
N GLN A 396 -0.17 9.38 20.02
CA GLN A 396 -0.40 10.83 20.03
C GLN A 396 -1.31 11.25 21.18
N GLU A 397 -2.39 10.53 21.46
CA GLU A 397 -3.32 10.84 22.55
C GLU A 397 -2.65 10.83 23.92
N GLU A 398 -1.73 9.93 24.16
CA GLU A 398 -0.99 9.83 25.40
C GLU A 398 0.11 10.89 25.47
N TRP A 399 0.81 11.12 24.36
CA TRP A 399 1.79 12.19 24.23
C TRP A 399 1.21 13.56 24.58
N GLU A 400 0.00 13.88 24.11
CA GLU A 400 -0.68 15.17 24.38
C GLU A 400 -1.14 15.32 25.85
N LYS A 401 -1.34 14.19 26.55
CA LYS A 401 -1.74 14.20 27.98
C LYS A 401 -0.56 14.48 28.91
N TYR A 402 0.63 14.01 28.55
CA TYR A 402 1.81 14.09 29.40
C TYR A 402 2.73 15.22 28.95
N LYS A 403 3.20 16.05 29.91
CA LYS A 403 4.20 17.09 29.64
C LYS A 403 5.58 16.49 29.77
N ILE A 404 6.01 15.69 28.79
CA ILE A 404 7.30 15.00 28.75
C ILE A 404 8.40 16.02 28.49
N LYS A 405 9.47 16.01 29.30
CA LYS A 405 10.52 17.01 29.27
C LYS A 405 11.83 16.49 28.65
N ASP A 406 12.13 15.21 28.86
CA ASP A 406 13.34 14.55 28.42
C ASP A 406 13.07 13.13 27.93
N PHE A 407 14.06 12.49 27.37
CA PHE A 407 13.91 11.15 26.80
C PHE A 407 13.68 10.07 27.88
N GLU A 408 14.22 10.27 29.09
CA GLU A 408 14.02 9.37 30.20
C GLU A 408 12.55 9.37 30.68
N GLU A 409 11.90 10.55 30.66
CA GLU A 409 10.45 10.62 30.95
C GLU A 409 9.64 9.95 29.82
N LEU A 410 10.08 10.09 28.56
CA LEU A 410 9.44 9.39 27.43
C LEU A 410 9.50 7.87 27.62
N ILE A 411 10.65 7.35 28.01
CA ILE A 411 10.82 5.93 28.29
C ILE A 411 9.83 5.49 29.41
N LYS A 412 9.79 6.22 30.53
CA LYS A 412 8.90 5.85 31.65
C LYS A 412 7.42 5.81 31.30
N VAL A 413 6.99 6.61 30.33
CA VAL A 413 5.59 6.68 29.88
C VAL A 413 5.27 5.59 28.86
N PHE A 414 6.21 5.25 27.96
CA PHE A 414 5.94 4.44 26.76
C PHE A 414 6.74 3.12 26.69
N GLU A 415 7.68 2.86 27.59
CA GLU A 415 8.33 1.55 27.70
C GLU A 415 7.40 0.61 28.48
N ASN A 416 6.87 -0.42 27.81
CA ASN A 416 6.03 -1.47 28.41
C ASN A 416 6.84 -2.45 29.24
#